data_0f635c2dc3e4bd78a7c25c8d75a0f712
#
_entry.id   0f635c2dc3e4bd78a7c25c8d75a0f712
#
_cell.length_a   1.000
_cell.length_b   1.000
_cell.length_c   1.000
_cell.angle_alpha   90.00
_cell.angle_beta   90.00
_cell.angle_gamma   90.00
#
_symmetry.space_group_name_H-M   'P 1'
#
loop_
_entity.id
_entity.type
_entity.pdbx_description
1 polymer ?
#
loop_
_entity_poly.entity_id
_entity_poly.type
_entity_poly.pdbx_seq_one_letter_code
_entity_poly.pdbx_strand_id
1 'polypeptide(L)'
;NIFTPDGKINDNAPDPYKGLDRFAARKLILEHLEEGKFLEKIEKLVNKVPYGDRSNSIIEPYLTEQWFVDAKTLAIKAKEVVNNGKTKFFPENWSKTYFQWMNNIEPWCISRQLWWGHQIPAWYGPDGKIFVAENEDECKKQAKEFYSKDVELKRDEDVLDTWFSSGLWPFATLGWPEKTPEVEKFYPTSVLVTGFDIIFFWVARMIMMGTQFLDKEPFKNIYVHALVRDEKGQKMSKSKGNVIDPLELIEKYSADALRFTLLSMASPGRDVKLSEDRVKGYRNFLNKIWNANNFLSQNKCDFGDVKKPENIKLTINKWILSELVKVKNDTENSLKNYRFDEASKIIYQFVWHSFCDWYLELSKTVLNSENEEDIKELRQTSAYVFKEILIILHPFIPFVTEEIWLNNKLDKDGKDYLMHANWLEAVSYTHLRAHETRSD
;
A
#
# COMPACT_ATOMS: atom_id res chain seq x y z
N ASN A 1 0.69 -33.71 -28.25
CA ASN A 1 0.79 -32.40 -28.85
C ASN A 1 0.87 -32.53 -30.37
N ILE A 2 0.00 -31.82 -31.11
CA ILE A 2 -0.06 -31.82 -32.58
C ILE A 2 0.29 -30.45 -33.18
N PHE A 3 0.67 -29.46 -32.33
CA PHE A 3 1.03 -28.14 -32.78
C PHE A 3 2.53 -27.90 -32.65
N THR A 4 3.04 -27.05 -33.52
CA THR A 4 4.32 -26.36 -33.37
C THR A 4 4.13 -25.05 -32.55
N PRO A 5 5.20 -24.41 -32.04
CA PRO A 5 5.09 -23.13 -31.32
C PRO A 5 4.42 -22.01 -32.12
N ASP A 6 4.54 -22.03 -33.46
CA ASP A 6 3.92 -21.05 -34.37
C ASP A 6 2.49 -21.44 -34.82
N GLY A 7 1.89 -22.49 -34.19
CA GLY A 7 0.49 -22.87 -34.39
C GLY A 7 0.23 -23.66 -35.69
N LYS A 8 1.26 -24.25 -36.26
CA LYS A 8 1.11 -25.23 -37.38
C LYS A 8 0.99 -26.64 -36.85
N ILE A 9 0.52 -27.51 -37.70
CA ILE A 9 0.42 -28.94 -37.40
C ILE A 9 1.82 -29.57 -37.49
N ASN A 10 2.23 -30.28 -36.45
CA ASN A 10 3.54 -30.92 -36.37
C ASN A 10 3.55 -32.35 -36.94
N ASP A 11 4.72 -33.02 -36.86
CA ASP A 11 4.95 -34.35 -37.41
C ASP A 11 4.20 -35.50 -36.71
N ASN A 12 3.57 -35.24 -35.56
CA ASN A 12 2.74 -36.25 -34.86
C ASN A 12 1.34 -36.43 -35.49
N ALA A 13 0.98 -35.56 -36.43
CA ALA A 13 -0.28 -35.66 -37.14
C ALA A 13 -0.12 -36.53 -38.42
N PRO A 14 -1.22 -37.05 -39.02
CA PRO A 14 -1.19 -37.71 -40.32
C PRO A 14 -0.63 -36.79 -41.42
N ASP A 15 0.05 -37.42 -42.41
CA ASP A 15 0.78 -36.73 -43.48
C ASP A 15 0.01 -35.62 -44.22
N PRO A 16 -1.27 -35.76 -44.57
CA PRO A 16 -2.00 -34.70 -45.29
C PRO A 16 -2.10 -33.38 -44.51
N TYR A 17 -1.91 -33.40 -43.20
CA TYR A 17 -2.13 -32.22 -42.32
C TYR A 17 -0.82 -31.56 -41.84
N LYS A 18 0.32 -32.24 -41.94
CA LYS A 18 1.63 -31.77 -41.49
C LYS A 18 2.00 -30.44 -42.14
N GLY A 19 2.51 -29.52 -41.32
CA GLY A 19 2.98 -28.19 -41.75
C GLY A 19 1.87 -27.21 -42.12
N LEU A 20 0.60 -27.63 -42.11
CA LEU A 20 -0.52 -26.72 -42.36
C LEU A 20 -0.78 -25.81 -41.17
N ASP A 21 -1.23 -24.58 -41.46
CA ASP A 21 -1.85 -23.72 -40.43
C ASP A 21 -3.07 -24.44 -39.82
N ARG A 22 -3.26 -24.28 -38.52
CA ARG A 22 -4.32 -24.95 -37.76
C ARG A 22 -5.74 -24.75 -38.30
N PHE A 23 -6.02 -23.57 -38.89
CA PHE A 23 -7.34 -23.31 -39.48
C PHE A 23 -7.48 -23.96 -40.83
N ALA A 24 -6.41 -23.99 -41.64
CA ALA A 24 -6.37 -24.72 -42.91
C ALA A 24 -6.50 -26.22 -42.66
N ALA A 25 -5.79 -26.75 -41.67
CA ALA A 25 -5.90 -28.17 -41.29
C ALA A 25 -7.32 -28.54 -40.85
N ARG A 26 -7.97 -27.69 -40.04
CA ARG A 26 -9.36 -27.90 -39.59
C ARG A 26 -10.32 -28.01 -40.78
N LYS A 27 -10.17 -27.13 -41.77
CA LYS A 27 -10.99 -27.17 -42.99
C LYS A 27 -10.77 -28.46 -43.77
N LEU A 28 -9.53 -28.84 -44.01
CA LEU A 28 -9.18 -30.06 -44.74
C LEU A 28 -9.63 -31.34 -44.02
N ILE A 29 -9.56 -31.37 -42.67
CA ILE A 29 -10.08 -32.47 -41.85
C ILE A 29 -11.59 -32.66 -42.10
N LEU A 30 -12.35 -31.56 -42.10
CA LEU A 30 -13.79 -31.60 -42.33
C LEU A 30 -14.11 -32.12 -43.75
N GLU A 31 -13.37 -31.66 -44.76
CA GLU A 31 -13.52 -32.16 -46.15
C GLU A 31 -13.25 -33.67 -46.24
N HIS A 32 -12.17 -34.18 -45.66
CA HIS A 32 -11.86 -35.60 -45.63
C HIS A 32 -12.88 -36.44 -44.83
N LEU A 33 -13.44 -35.90 -43.73
CA LEU A 33 -14.49 -36.57 -42.98
C LEU A 33 -15.79 -36.66 -43.78
N GLU A 34 -16.11 -35.64 -44.57
CA GLU A 34 -17.28 -35.61 -45.46
C GLU A 34 -17.10 -36.60 -46.61
N GLU A 35 -15.97 -36.61 -47.32
CA GLU A 35 -15.61 -37.54 -48.37
C GLU A 35 -15.64 -39.00 -47.91
N GLY A 36 -15.10 -39.24 -46.70
CA GLY A 36 -15.11 -40.57 -46.04
C GLY A 36 -16.46 -40.98 -45.46
N LYS A 37 -17.50 -40.13 -45.54
CA LYS A 37 -18.83 -40.35 -44.95
C LYS A 37 -18.79 -40.57 -43.41
N PHE A 38 -17.80 -39.99 -42.75
CA PHE A 38 -17.68 -40.00 -41.29
C PHE A 38 -18.31 -38.77 -40.65
N LEU A 39 -18.66 -37.73 -41.44
CA LEU A 39 -19.27 -36.50 -40.91
C LEU A 39 -20.80 -36.70 -40.87
N GLU A 40 -21.36 -36.75 -39.67
CA GLU A 40 -22.81 -36.86 -39.48
C GLU A 40 -23.51 -35.51 -39.61
N LYS A 41 -23.01 -34.48 -38.89
CA LYS A 41 -23.53 -33.13 -38.95
C LYS A 41 -22.52 -32.11 -38.40
N ILE A 42 -22.71 -30.86 -38.77
CA ILE A 42 -21.99 -29.71 -38.20
C ILE A 42 -22.98 -28.87 -37.40
N GLU A 43 -22.74 -28.73 -36.09
CA GLU A 43 -23.55 -27.87 -35.22
C GLU A 43 -22.80 -26.59 -34.88
N LYS A 44 -23.52 -25.47 -34.92
CA LYS A 44 -22.95 -24.19 -34.44
C LYS A 44 -23.02 -24.15 -32.93
N LEU A 45 -21.86 -24.14 -32.28
CA LEU A 45 -21.71 -23.99 -30.82
C LEU A 45 -21.12 -22.62 -30.50
N VAL A 46 -21.73 -21.93 -29.52
CA VAL A 46 -21.13 -20.72 -28.95
C VAL A 46 -20.08 -21.16 -27.93
N ASN A 47 -18.82 -20.88 -28.23
CA ASN A 47 -17.69 -21.20 -27.37
C ASN A 47 -16.90 -19.96 -27.00
N LYS A 48 -16.32 -19.95 -25.78
CA LYS A 48 -15.37 -18.91 -25.36
C LYS A 48 -13.98 -19.29 -25.85
N VAL A 49 -13.49 -18.58 -26.84
CA VAL A 49 -12.16 -18.79 -27.41
C VAL A 49 -11.16 -17.87 -26.72
N PRO A 50 -10.02 -18.37 -26.19
CA PRO A 50 -9.00 -17.54 -25.58
C PRO A 50 -8.23 -16.79 -26.66
N TYR A 51 -7.94 -15.50 -26.38
CA TYR A 51 -7.13 -14.63 -27.22
C TYR A 51 -5.95 -14.09 -26.43
N GLY A 52 -4.82 -13.90 -27.10
CA GLY A 52 -3.66 -13.23 -26.53
C GLY A 52 -3.94 -11.75 -26.31
N ASP A 53 -3.71 -11.25 -25.10
CA ASP A 53 -4.05 -9.87 -24.68
C ASP A 53 -3.40 -8.79 -25.57
N ARG A 54 -2.24 -9.07 -26.14
CA ARG A 54 -1.48 -8.12 -26.96
C ARG A 54 -1.55 -8.40 -28.45
N SER A 55 -1.56 -9.66 -28.84
CA SER A 55 -1.57 -10.07 -30.24
C SER A 55 -2.97 -10.13 -30.84
N ASN A 56 -4.00 -10.21 -30.01
CA ASN A 56 -5.39 -10.50 -30.39
C ASN A 56 -5.52 -11.76 -31.27
N SER A 57 -4.56 -12.70 -31.14
CA SER A 57 -4.56 -13.97 -31.82
C SER A 57 -5.19 -15.07 -30.97
N ILE A 58 -5.85 -16.04 -31.61
CA ILE A 58 -6.41 -17.19 -30.91
C ILE A 58 -5.26 -18.01 -30.31
N ILE A 59 -5.38 -18.35 -29.02
CA ILE A 59 -4.42 -19.18 -28.30
C ILE A 59 -4.86 -20.63 -28.32
N GLU A 60 -3.92 -21.53 -28.64
CA GLU A 60 -4.10 -22.97 -28.56
C GLU A 60 -3.34 -23.55 -27.38
N PRO A 61 -3.83 -24.62 -26.71
CA PRO A 61 -3.09 -25.32 -25.69
C PRO A 61 -1.79 -25.91 -26.23
N TYR A 62 -0.67 -25.60 -25.58
CA TYR A 62 0.64 -26.10 -25.95
C TYR A 62 1.39 -26.57 -24.71
N LEU A 63 1.81 -27.86 -24.73
CA LEU A 63 2.60 -28.43 -23.62
C LEU A 63 4.07 -28.10 -23.83
N THR A 64 4.67 -27.46 -22.84
CA THR A 64 6.09 -27.17 -22.80
C THR A 64 6.63 -27.32 -21.37
N GLU A 65 7.90 -27.57 -21.25
CA GLU A 65 8.57 -27.61 -19.95
C GLU A 65 8.61 -26.23 -19.33
N GLN A 66 8.35 -26.18 -18.03
CA GLN A 66 8.29 -24.93 -17.28
C GLN A 66 8.99 -25.08 -15.94
N TRP A 67 9.50 -23.98 -15.42
CA TRP A 67 10.03 -23.93 -14.07
C TRP A 67 8.91 -23.70 -13.06
N PHE A 68 8.91 -24.51 -12.01
CA PHE A 68 7.95 -24.44 -10.92
C PHE A 68 8.64 -24.30 -9.57
N VAL A 69 8.06 -23.48 -8.71
CA VAL A 69 8.39 -23.43 -7.28
C VAL A 69 7.43 -24.34 -6.53
N ASP A 70 7.96 -25.16 -5.62
CA ASP A 70 7.14 -25.89 -4.65
C ASP A 70 6.57 -24.93 -3.60
N ALA A 71 5.52 -24.25 -3.99
CA ALA A 71 4.86 -23.26 -3.15
C ALA A 71 4.19 -23.90 -1.93
N LYS A 72 3.83 -25.18 -1.97
CA LYS A 72 3.22 -25.89 -0.82
C LYS A 72 4.21 -25.98 0.34
N THR A 73 5.45 -26.33 0.06
CA THR A 73 6.52 -26.36 1.08
C THR A 73 6.80 -24.96 1.63
N LEU A 74 6.93 -23.94 0.77
CA LEU A 74 7.18 -22.57 1.21
C LEU A 74 6.02 -21.98 2.03
N ALA A 75 4.79 -22.40 1.76
CA ALA A 75 3.61 -21.93 2.48
C ALA A 75 3.58 -22.38 3.96
N ILE A 76 4.30 -23.41 4.35
CA ILE A 76 4.29 -23.91 5.74
C ILE A 76 4.75 -22.82 6.70
N LYS A 77 5.99 -22.34 6.54
CA LYS A 77 6.56 -21.27 7.38
C LYS A 77 5.78 -19.96 7.22
N ALA A 78 5.35 -19.65 5.99
CA ALA A 78 4.60 -18.44 5.70
C ALA A 78 3.24 -18.39 6.41
N LYS A 79 2.55 -19.50 6.54
CA LYS A 79 1.32 -19.61 7.36
C LYS A 79 1.60 -19.50 8.86
N GLU A 80 2.69 -20.09 9.32
CA GLU A 80 3.07 -20.08 10.73
C GLU A 80 3.29 -18.66 11.26
N VAL A 81 4.00 -17.78 10.55
CA VAL A 81 4.29 -16.42 11.00
C VAL A 81 3.04 -15.55 11.11
N VAL A 82 1.98 -15.85 10.35
CA VAL A 82 0.68 -15.18 10.48
C VAL A 82 -0.14 -15.81 11.62
N ASN A 83 -0.15 -17.14 11.74
CA ASN A 83 -0.88 -17.84 12.82
C ASN A 83 -0.39 -17.47 14.21
N ASN A 84 0.92 -17.34 14.41
CA ASN A 84 1.52 -17.00 15.71
C ASN A 84 1.55 -15.48 15.98
N GLY A 85 1.01 -14.65 15.08
CA GLY A 85 0.88 -13.22 15.24
C GLY A 85 2.17 -12.42 15.06
N LYS A 86 3.26 -13.00 14.53
CA LYS A 86 4.47 -12.27 14.13
C LYS A 86 4.19 -11.31 13.00
N THR A 87 3.31 -11.70 12.07
CA THR A 87 2.76 -10.85 11.01
C THR A 87 1.27 -10.69 11.20
N LYS A 88 0.76 -9.45 11.24
CA LYS A 88 -0.66 -9.14 11.44
C LYS A 88 -1.23 -8.37 10.26
N PHE A 89 -2.47 -8.68 9.87
CA PHE A 89 -3.22 -7.96 8.86
C PHE A 89 -4.13 -6.90 9.47
N PHE A 90 -4.18 -5.74 8.86
CA PHE A 90 -5.09 -4.65 9.20
C PHE A 90 -5.87 -4.22 7.94
N PRO A 91 -7.21 -4.35 7.91
CA PRO A 91 -8.08 -5.02 8.89
C PRO A 91 -7.82 -6.54 8.97
N GLU A 92 -8.09 -7.12 10.14
CA GLU A 92 -7.82 -8.53 10.44
C GLU A 92 -8.54 -9.52 9.52
N ASN A 93 -9.70 -9.14 8.98
CA ASN A 93 -10.48 -9.99 8.06
C ASN A 93 -9.68 -10.44 6.82
N TRP A 94 -8.67 -9.71 6.39
CA TRP A 94 -7.81 -10.09 5.26
C TRP A 94 -6.90 -11.27 5.55
N SER A 95 -6.66 -11.59 6.82
CA SER A 95 -5.97 -12.83 7.19
C SER A 95 -6.74 -14.08 6.72
N LYS A 96 -8.08 -14.03 6.75
CA LYS A 96 -8.92 -15.13 6.24
C LYS A 96 -8.72 -15.36 4.74
N THR A 97 -8.68 -14.26 3.96
CA THR A 97 -8.39 -14.33 2.52
C THR A 97 -6.99 -14.89 2.26
N TYR A 98 -5.98 -14.44 3.02
CA TYR A 98 -4.63 -14.98 2.96
C TYR A 98 -4.60 -16.49 3.20
N PHE A 99 -5.22 -16.99 4.28
CA PHE A 99 -5.26 -18.41 4.58
C PHE A 99 -6.06 -19.23 3.57
N GLN A 100 -7.15 -18.68 3.01
CA GLN A 100 -7.90 -19.34 1.95
C GLN A 100 -7.00 -19.67 0.75
N TRP A 101 -6.16 -18.73 0.32
CA TRP A 101 -5.20 -18.94 -0.76
C TRP A 101 -4.06 -19.88 -0.34
N MET A 102 -3.47 -19.65 0.83
CA MET A 102 -2.30 -20.41 1.29
C MET A 102 -2.59 -21.88 1.64
N ASN A 103 -3.83 -22.20 2.01
CA ASN A 103 -4.23 -23.59 2.28
C ASN A 103 -4.50 -24.39 0.99
N ASN A 104 -4.84 -23.71 -0.09
CA ASN A 104 -5.13 -24.31 -1.39
C ASN A 104 -4.07 -23.94 -2.44
N ILE A 105 -2.85 -23.62 -1.99
CA ILE A 105 -1.80 -23.17 -2.91
C ILE A 105 -1.32 -24.32 -3.80
N GLU A 106 -1.23 -24.05 -5.10
CA GLU A 106 -0.68 -24.94 -6.08
C GLU A 106 0.76 -24.60 -6.46
N PRO A 107 1.52 -25.50 -7.10
CA PRO A 107 2.86 -25.21 -7.59
C PRO A 107 2.86 -23.96 -8.47
N TRP A 108 3.81 -23.07 -8.22
CA TRP A 108 3.87 -21.79 -8.90
C TRP A 108 4.81 -21.83 -10.09
N CYS A 109 4.24 -21.76 -11.32
CA CYS A 109 5.01 -21.60 -12.53
C CYS A 109 5.69 -20.23 -12.56
N ILE A 110 7.02 -20.21 -12.64
CA ILE A 110 7.83 -18.99 -12.59
C ILE A 110 8.52 -18.64 -13.90
N SER A 111 8.47 -19.50 -14.92
CA SER A 111 9.02 -19.22 -16.25
C SER A 111 8.00 -18.53 -17.14
N ARG A 112 8.49 -17.60 -17.96
CA ARG A 112 7.71 -16.84 -18.95
C ARG A 112 8.45 -16.79 -20.27
N GLN A 113 7.74 -17.02 -21.37
CA GLN A 113 8.26 -16.94 -22.73
C GLN A 113 8.13 -15.49 -23.24
N LEU A 114 8.93 -14.58 -22.66
CA LEU A 114 8.94 -13.16 -23.00
C LEU A 114 10.33 -12.73 -23.47
N TRP A 115 10.38 -11.73 -24.32
CA TRP A 115 11.65 -11.18 -24.81
C TRP A 115 12.37 -10.28 -23.82
N TRP A 116 11.68 -9.80 -22.81
CA TRP A 116 12.23 -8.91 -21.80
C TRP A 116 11.90 -9.39 -20.39
N GLY A 117 12.92 -9.41 -19.54
CA GLY A 117 12.81 -9.79 -18.14
C GLY A 117 14.12 -10.30 -17.58
N HIS A 118 14.08 -10.83 -16.36
CA HIS A 118 15.21 -11.51 -15.74
C HIS A 118 15.35 -12.92 -16.30
N GLN A 119 16.30 -13.14 -17.19
CA GLN A 119 16.53 -14.44 -17.80
C GLN A 119 16.91 -15.47 -16.73
N ILE A 120 16.29 -16.65 -16.81
CA ILE A 120 16.52 -17.73 -15.85
C ILE A 120 18.01 -18.12 -15.85
N PRO A 121 18.67 -18.14 -14.67
CA PRO A 121 20.12 -18.43 -14.57
C PRO A 121 20.40 -19.94 -14.57
N ALA A 122 19.92 -20.60 -15.62
CA ALA A 122 20.07 -22.05 -15.82
C ALA A 122 20.64 -22.35 -17.21
N TRP A 123 21.48 -23.37 -17.28
CA TRP A 123 22.11 -23.85 -18.51
C TRP A 123 21.95 -25.36 -18.64
N TYR A 124 21.73 -25.82 -19.84
CA TYR A 124 21.48 -27.22 -20.19
C TYR A 124 22.71 -27.83 -20.83
N GLY A 125 23.15 -28.97 -20.32
CA GLY A 125 24.17 -29.81 -20.94
C GLY A 125 23.63 -30.61 -22.12
N PRO A 126 24.52 -31.36 -22.85
CA PRO A 126 24.13 -32.10 -24.04
C PRO A 126 23.09 -33.20 -23.81
N ASP A 127 22.98 -33.70 -22.59
CA ASP A 127 22.03 -34.75 -22.16
C ASP A 127 20.81 -34.16 -21.42
N GLY A 128 20.65 -32.84 -21.42
CA GLY A 128 19.58 -32.14 -20.72
C GLY A 128 19.85 -31.92 -19.22
N LYS A 129 21.05 -32.25 -18.72
CA LYS A 129 21.44 -31.93 -17.32
C LYS A 129 21.42 -30.45 -17.10
N ILE A 130 20.77 -30.01 -16.00
CA ILE A 130 20.63 -28.61 -15.65
C ILE A 130 21.72 -28.17 -14.68
N PHE A 131 22.35 -27.04 -14.97
CA PHE A 131 23.31 -26.33 -14.13
C PHE A 131 22.76 -24.95 -13.82
N VAL A 132 22.82 -24.53 -12.56
CA VAL A 132 22.33 -23.24 -12.08
C VAL A 132 23.45 -22.51 -11.37
N ALA A 133 23.74 -21.29 -11.82
CA ALA A 133 24.75 -20.43 -11.20
C ALA A 133 24.45 -18.95 -11.53
N GLU A 134 25.20 -18.04 -10.93
CA GLU A 134 25.07 -16.61 -11.19
C GLU A 134 25.46 -16.23 -12.63
N ASN A 135 26.41 -16.96 -13.21
CA ASN A 135 26.94 -16.69 -14.53
C ASN A 135 27.32 -17.98 -15.29
N GLU A 136 27.56 -17.84 -16.59
CA GLU A 136 27.90 -18.94 -17.48
C GLU A 136 29.24 -19.63 -17.13
N ASP A 137 30.23 -18.86 -16.67
CA ASP A 137 31.53 -19.40 -16.36
C ASP A 137 31.49 -20.36 -15.17
N GLU A 138 30.69 -20.07 -14.18
CA GLU A 138 30.42 -20.99 -13.06
C GLU A 138 29.67 -22.24 -13.51
N CYS A 139 28.68 -22.10 -14.38
CA CYS A 139 27.98 -23.25 -14.95
C CYS A 139 28.97 -24.14 -15.79
N LYS A 140 29.86 -23.53 -16.56
CA LYS A 140 30.90 -24.28 -17.31
C LYS A 140 31.84 -25.06 -16.38
N LYS A 141 32.23 -24.47 -15.23
CA LYS A 141 33.02 -25.18 -14.20
C LYS A 141 32.24 -26.36 -13.63
N GLN A 142 31.00 -26.17 -13.22
CA GLN A 142 30.14 -27.27 -12.72
C GLN A 142 29.98 -28.38 -13.77
N ALA A 143 29.72 -28.00 -15.03
CA ALA A 143 29.60 -28.95 -16.12
C ALA A 143 30.90 -29.71 -16.40
N LYS A 144 32.05 -29.04 -16.39
CA LYS A 144 33.35 -29.67 -16.55
C LYS A 144 33.67 -30.68 -15.46
N GLU A 145 33.30 -30.35 -14.20
CA GLU A 145 33.44 -31.31 -13.08
C GLU A 145 32.50 -32.52 -13.27
N PHE A 146 31.24 -32.30 -13.70
CA PHE A 146 30.31 -33.38 -13.91
C PHE A 146 30.65 -34.28 -15.08
N TYR A 147 30.99 -33.71 -16.25
CA TYR A 147 31.30 -34.48 -17.47
C TYR A 147 32.74 -34.90 -17.62
N SER A 148 33.65 -34.43 -16.74
CA SER A 148 35.11 -34.61 -16.83
C SER A 148 35.72 -34.11 -18.15
N LYS A 149 35.05 -33.23 -18.87
CA LYS A 149 35.44 -32.58 -20.12
C LYS A 149 34.70 -31.28 -20.32
N ASP A 150 35.20 -30.43 -21.19
CA ASP A 150 34.50 -29.24 -21.60
C ASP A 150 33.32 -29.62 -22.52
N VAL A 151 32.16 -29.09 -22.26
CA VAL A 151 30.92 -29.29 -23.03
C VAL A 151 30.26 -27.92 -23.31
N GLU A 152 29.54 -27.86 -24.45
CA GLU A 152 28.73 -26.70 -24.76
C GLU A 152 27.48 -26.69 -23.90
N LEU A 153 27.14 -25.54 -23.33
CA LEU A 153 25.94 -25.33 -22.54
C LEU A 153 24.97 -24.40 -23.26
N LYS A 154 23.70 -24.75 -23.26
CA LYS A 154 22.64 -23.90 -23.77
C LYS A 154 21.93 -23.21 -22.61
N ARG A 155 21.94 -21.87 -22.58
CA ARG A 155 21.21 -21.10 -21.56
C ARG A 155 19.70 -21.21 -21.78
N ASP A 156 18.94 -21.21 -20.69
CA ASP A 156 17.49 -21.11 -20.71
C ASP A 156 17.06 -19.79 -21.37
N GLU A 157 16.09 -19.88 -22.30
CA GLU A 157 15.62 -18.72 -23.07
C GLU A 157 14.50 -17.96 -22.34
N ASP A 158 13.89 -18.60 -21.34
CA ASP A 158 12.78 -18.03 -20.58
C ASP A 158 13.25 -16.98 -19.56
N VAL A 159 12.33 -16.14 -19.14
CA VAL A 159 12.54 -15.14 -18.08
C VAL A 159 11.69 -15.48 -16.87
N LEU A 160 12.09 -14.99 -15.70
CA LEU A 160 11.35 -15.16 -14.46
C LEU A 160 10.05 -14.35 -14.48
N ASP A 161 9.01 -14.90 -13.86
CA ASP A 161 7.78 -14.18 -13.52
C ASP A 161 8.12 -12.93 -12.70
N THR A 162 7.54 -11.80 -13.08
CA THR A 162 7.71 -10.50 -12.37
C THR A 162 7.47 -10.63 -10.86
N TRP A 163 6.49 -11.46 -10.47
CA TRP A 163 6.19 -11.68 -9.07
C TRP A 163 7.24 -12.50 -8.30
N PHE A 164 8.09 -13.23 -9.02
CA PHE A 164 9.22 -13.92 -8.38
C PHE A 164 10.26 -12.91 -7.89
N SER A 165 10.73 -12.03 -8.76
CA SER A 165 11.65 -10.96 -8.37
C SER A 165 11.03 -9.97 -7.38
N SER A 166 9.74 -9.62 -7.56
CA SER A 166 9.02 -8.76 -6.61
C SER A 166 8.88 -9.38 -5.22
N GLY A 167 8.86 -10.71 -5.13
CA GLY A 167 8.84 -11.44 -3.86
C GLY A 167 10.11 -11.26 -3.02
N LEU A 168 11.22 -10.89 -3.65
CA LEU A 168 12.51 -10.63 -3.00
C LEU A 168 12.64 -9.19 -2.48
N TRP A 169 11.73 -8.30 -2.86
CA TRP A 169 11.82 -6.86 -2.61
C TRP A 169 12.13 -6.47 -1.16
N PRO A 170 11.53 -7.09 -0.11
CA PRO A 170 11.73 -6.64 1.28
C PRO A 170 13.17 -6.73 1.78
N PHE A 171 14.01 -7.53 1.15
CA PHE A 171 15.38 -7.75 1.57
C PHE A 171 16.41 -7.53 0.45
N ALA A 172 16.07 -7.80 -0.82
CA ALA A 172 16.98 -7.57 -1.93
C ALA A 172 17.33 -6.08 -2.10
N THR A 173 16.35 -5.17 -1.91
CA THR A 173 16.59 -3.72 -1.96
C THR A 173 17.41 -3.18 -0.80
N LEU A 174 17.60 -3.97 0.25
CA LEU A 174 18.46 -3.65 1.39
C LEU A 174 19.87 -4.23 1.25
N GLY A 175 20.17 -4.90 0.12
CA GLY A 175 21.49 -5.42 -0.22
C GLY A 175 21.68 -6.93 -0.03
N TRP A 176 20.62 -7.69 0.35
CA TRP A 176 20.69 -9.15 0.35
C TRP A 176 21.06 -9.66 -1.06
N PRO A 177 21.96 -10.68 -1.20
CA PRO A 177 22.36 -11.69 -0.20
C PRO A 177 23.49 -11.28 0.74
N GLU A 178 24.08 -10.10 0.61
CA GLU A 178 25.13 -9.63 1.51
C GLU A 178 24.53 -9.23 2.86
N LYS A 179 25.36 -9.35 3.90
CA LYS A 179 25.02 -8.91 5.25
C LYS A 179 25.30 -7.41 5.38
N THR A 180 24.33 -6.59 4.96
CA THR A 180 24.45 -5.14 5.03
C THR A 180 23.87 -4.58 6.33
N PRO A 181 24.32 -3.41 6.80
CA PRO A 181 23.73 -2.73 7.94
C PRO A 181 22.23 -2.41 7.74
N GLU A 182 21.82 -2.18 6.48
CA GLU A 182 20.45 -1.91 6.10
C GLU A 182 19.54 -3.13 6.33
N VAL A 183 19.98 -4.33 5.93
CA VAL A 183 19.25 -5.58 6.19
C VAL A 183 19.13 -5.80 7.69
N GLU A 184 20.20 -5.62 8.46
CA GLU A 184 20.18 -5.82 9.91
C GLU A 184 19.24 -4.85 10.63
N LYS A 185 19.19 -3.59 10.18
CA LYS A 185 18.40 -2.52 10.81
C LYS A 185 16.93 -2.52 10.38
N PHE A 186 16.65 -2.75 9.09
CA PHE A 186 15.32 -2.50 8.52
C PHE A 186 14.52 -3.76 8.22
N TYR A 187 15.12 -4.96 8.31
CA TYR A 187 14.40 -6.22 8.18
C TYR A 187 14.22 -6.90 9.55
N PRO A 188 12.99 -7.24 9.96
CA PRO A 188 11.69 -7.04 9.31
C PRO A 188 11.24 -5.58 9.28
N THR A 189 10.56 -5.21 8.21
CA THR A 189 9.91 -3.92 8.08
C THR A 189 8.73 -3.79 9.05
N SER A 190 8.50 -2.59 9.60
CA SER A 190 7.42 -2.36 10.56
C SER A 190 6.04 -2.52 9.94
N VAL A 191 5.83 -1.95 8.75
CA VAL A 191 4.53 -1.94 8.06
C VAL A 191 4.71 -2.09 6.56
N LEU A 192 3.95 -3.01 5.95
CA LEU A 192 3.68 -3.03 4.52
C LEU A 192 2.31 -2.42 4.25
N VAL A 193 2.24 -1.48 3.31
CA VAL A 193 0.97 -0.93 2.80
C VAL A 193 0.69 -1.53 1.43
N THR A 194 -0.49 -2.13 1.24
CA THR A 194 -0.83 -2.86 0.01
C THR A 194 -2.33 -2.80 -0.32
N GLY A 195 -2.69 -3.10 -1.57
CA GLY A 195 -4.06 -3.37 -1.98
C GLY A 195 -4.47 -4.81 -1.71
N PHE A 196 -5.76 -5.06 -1.58
CA PHE A 196 -6.28 -6.41 -1.35
C PHE A 196 -6.11 -7.33 -2.56
N ASP A 197 -6.08 -6.78 -3.76
CA ASP A 197 -5.99 -7.49 -5.04
C ASP A 197 -4.63 -8.15 -5.27
N ILE A 198 -3.59 -7.72 -4.55
CA ILE A 198 -2.25 -8.29 -4.63
C ILE A 198 -1.78 -9.00 -3.35
N ILE A 199 -2.68 -9.29 -2.42
CA ILE A 199 -2.35 -10.07 -1.21
C ILE A 199 -1.71 -11.41 -1.59
N PHE A 200 -2.30 -12.15 -2.52
CA PHE A 200 -1.75 -13.43 -2.97
C PHE A 200 -0.52 -13.25 -3.86
N PHE A 201 -0.60 -12.38 -4.86
CA PHE A 201 0.44 -12.25 -5.87
C PHE A 201 1.73 -11.63 -5.34
N TRP A 202 1.65 -10.77 -4.33
CA TRP A 202 2.80 -10.06 -3.80
C TRP A 202 3.06 -10.33 -2.33
N VAL A 203 2.08 -10.10 -1.46
CA VAL A 203 2.29 -10.20 0.00
C VAL A 203 2.63 -11.63 0.42
N ALA A 204 1.84 -12.61 -0.01
CA ALA A 204 2.08 -14.01 0.31
C ALA A 204 3.44 -14.49 -0.21
N ARG A 205 3.82 -14.06 -1.41
CA ARG A 205 5.11 -14.41 -2.02
C ARG A 205 6.28 -13.79 -1.29
N MET A 206 6.18 -12.52 -0.85
CA MET A 206 7.20 -11.89 -0.01
C MET A 206 7.36 -12.62 1.33
N ILE A 207 6.25 -13.05 1.96
CA ILE A 207 6.31 -13.81 3.21
C ILE A 207 6.98 -15.17 2.97
N MET A 208 6.62 -15.90 1.91
CA MET A 208 7.25 -17.17 1.56
C MET A 208 8.75 -17.01 1.33
N MET A 209 9.16 -16.03 0.52
CA MET A 209 10.57 -15.80 0.21
C MET A 209 11.36 -15.34 1.44
N GLY A 210 10.83 -14.39 2.22
CA GLY A 210 11.48 -13.90 3.43
C GLY A 210 11.67 -15.00 4.47
N THR A 211 10.66 -15.81 4.73
CA THR A 211 10.75 -16.93 5.67
C THR A 211 11.66 -18.06 5.16
N GLN A 212 11.81 -18.21 3.85
CA GLN A 212 12.70 -19.21 3.26
C GLN A 212 14.17 -18.78 3.30
N PHE A 213 14.47 -17.54 2.89
CA PHE A 213 15.85 -17.10 2.71
C PHE A 213 16.47 -16.48 3.97
N LEU A 214 15.66 -15.82 4.82
CA LEU A 214 16.14 -15.16 6.03
C LEU A 214 15.62 -15.79 7.32
N ASP A 215 14.81 -16.84 7.21
CA ASP A 215 14.17 -17.54 8.34
C ASP A 215 13.39 -16.62 9.29
N LYS A 216 12.87 -15.50 8.75
CA LYS A 216 12.19 -14.44 9.49
C LYS A 216 11.09 -13.80 8.63
N GLU A 217 10.01 -13.37 9.31
CA GLU A 217 8.93 -12.63 8.62
C GLU A 217 9.43 -11.32 8.00
N PRO A 218 8.98 -10.93 6.78
CA PRO A 218 9.39 -9.66 6.16
C PRO A 218 8.70 -8.43 6.77
N PHE A 219 7.51 -8.58 7.34
CA PHE A 219 6.70 -7.49 7.87
C PHE A 219 6.08 -7.86 9.21
N LYS A 220 6.05 -6.90 10.15
CA LYS A 220 5.30 -7.03 11.40
C LYS A 220 3.82 -6.81 11.18
N ASN A 221 3.46 -5.78 10.43
CA ASN A 221 2.08 -5.40 10.14
C ASN A 221 1.87 -5.24 8.63
N ILE A 222 0.70 -5.65 8.15
CA ILE A 222 0.27 -5.49 6.76
C ILE A 222 -1.02 -4.68 6.77
N TYR A 223 -0.92 -3.43 6.31
CA TYR A 223 -2.09 -2.57 6.15
C TYR A 223 -2.64 -2.70 4.74
N VAL A 224 -3.86 -3.21 4.65
CA VAL A 224 -4.57 -3.40 3.37
C VAL A 224 -5.49 -2.20 3.16
N HIS A 225 -5.07 -1.30 2.27
CA HIS A 225 -5.82 -0.07 1.98
C HIS A 225 -7.02 -0.33 1.07
N ALA A 226 -7.99 0.59 1.13
CA ALA A 226 -9.12 0.63 0.20
C ALA A 226 -8.67 1.07 -1.21
N LEU A 227 -9.40 0.64 -2.25
CA LEU A 227 -9.19 1.14 -3.60
C LEU A 227 -9.99 2.42 -3.83
N VAL A 228 -9.38 3.35 -4.56
CA VAL A 228 -10.07 4.58 -4.97
C VAL A 228 -10.89 4.31 -6.22
N ARG A 229 -12.17 4.68 -6.17
CA ARG A 229 -13.15 4.57 -7.25
C ARG A 229 -13.67 5.96 -7.61
N ASP A 230 -14.28 6.07 -8.76
CA ASP A 230 -14.98 7.29 -9.14
C ASP A 230 -16.19 7.57 -8.21
N GLU A 231 -16.82 8.71 -8.38
CA GLU A 231 -17.95 9.14 -7.58
C GLU A 231 -19.14 8.15 -7.63
N LYS A 232 -19.30 7.45 -8.77
CA LYS A 232 -20.34 6.42 -8.95
C LYS A 232 -19.93 5.05 -8.38
N GLY A 233 -18.71 4.93 -7.84
CA GLY A 233 -18.17 3.68 -7.31
C GLY A 233 -17.63 2.72 -8.37
N GLN A 234 -17.41 3.19 -9.60
CA GLN A 234 -16.84 2.38 -10.67
C GLN A 234 -15.31 2.38 -10.61
N LYS A 235 -14.70 1.28 -11.04
CA LYS A 235 -13.25 1.20 -11.20
C LYS A 235 -12.80 2.23 -12.27
N MET A 236 -11.84 3.06 -11.91
CA MET A 236 -11.25 4.04 -12.83
C MET A 236 -10.42 3.33 -13.89
N SER A 237 -10.60 3.73 -15.15
CA SER A 237 -9.76 3.29 -16.26
C SER A 237 -9.68 4.36 -17.35
N LYS A 238 -8.55 4.43 -18.05
CA LYS A 238 -8.37 5.36 -19.17
C LYS A 238 -9.39 5.11 -20.27
N SER A 239 -9.75 3.85 -20.53
CA SER A 239 -10.73 3.48 -21.55
C SER A 239 -12.16 3.93 -21.25
N LYS A 240 -12.50 4.16 -19.98
CA LYS A 240 -13.82 4.67 -19.55
C LYS A 240 -13.84 6.20 -19.42
N GLY A 241 -12.70 6.86 -19.47
CA GLY A 241 -12.61 8.32 -19.31
C GLY A 241 -12.99 8.84 -17.92
N ASN A 242 -12.99 7.96 -16.90
CA ASN A 242 -13.37 8.28 -15.52
C ASN A 242 -12.18 8.34 -14.56
N VAL A 243 -10.98 8.49 -15.08
CA VAL A 243 -9.76 8.63 -14.27
C VAL A 243 -9.73 10.05 -13.71
N ILE A 244 -9.60 10.16 -12.40
CA ILE A 244 -9.35 11.43 -11.70
C ILE A 244 -7.84 11.54 -11.54
N ASP A 245 -7.23 12.56 -12.16
CA ASP A 245 -5.80 12.84 -11.98
C ASP A 245 -5.58 13.51 -10.62
N PRO A 246 -4.80 12.91 -9.72
CA PRO A 246 -4.51 13.51 -8.43
C PRO A 246 -3.75 14.83 -8.55
N LEU A 247 -2.96 15.04 -9.61
CA LEU A 247 -2.21 16.28 -9.82
C LEU A 247 -3.15 17.45 -10.11
N GLU A 248 -4.21 17.26 -10.90
CA GLU A 248 -5.22 18.30 -11.14
C GLU A 248 -5.94 18.69 -9.84
N LEU A 249 -6.25 17.72 -8.98
CA LEU A 249 -6.86 18.00 -7.67
C LEU A 249 -5.89 18.75 -6.76
N ILE A 250 -4.60 18.42 -6.80
CA ILE A 250 -3.56 19.08 -6.01
C ILE A 250 -3.41 20.54 -6.45
N GLU A 251 -3.35 20.82 -7.74
CA GLU A 251 -3.27 22.18 -8.28
C GLU A 251 -4.48 23.02 -7.89
N LYS A 252 -5.67 22.43 -7.94
CA LYS A 252 -6.93 23.14 -7.67
C LYS A 252 -7.24 23.34 -6.19
N TYR A 253 -6.91 22.36 -5.34
CA TYR A 253 -7.34 22.32 -3.95
C TYR A 253 -6.21 22.18 -2.92
N SER A 254 -5.00 21.86 -3.29
CA SER A 254 -3.80 21.53 -2.54
C SER A 254 -3.61 20.05 -2.24
N ALA A 255 -2.35 19.65 -2.07
CA ALA A 255 -1.97 18.32 -1.67
C ALA A 255 -2.56 17.93 -0.30
N ASP A 256 -2.57 18.85 0.66
CA ASP A 256 -3.11 18.61 2.00
C ASP A 256 -4.61 18.32 1.99
N ALA A 257 -5.38 19.03 1.14
CA ALA A 257 -6.81 18.77 1.00
C ALA A 257 -7.08 17.36 0.46
N LEU A 258 -6.34 16.92 -0.56
CA LEU A 258 -6.44 15.57 -1.10
C LEU A 258 -6.02 14.52 -0.08
N ARG A 259 -4.89 14.70 0.61
CA ARG A 259 -4.39 13.79 1.66
C ARG A 259 -5.41 13.60 2.77
N PHE A 260 -5.94 14.69 3.32
CA PHE A 260 -6.94 14.62 4.39
C PHE A 260 -8.24 13.96 3.92
N THR A 261 -8.67 14.23 2.68
CA THR A 261 -9.83 13.57 2.07
C THR A 261 -9.64 12.06 2.04
N LEU A 262 -8.53 11.58 1.50
CA LEU A 262 -8.26 10.14 1.37
C LEU A 262 -8.18 9.46 2.73
N LEU A 263 -7.48 10.06 3.70
CA LEU A 263 -7.36 9.51 5.06
C LEU A 263 -8.70 9.47 5.79
N SER A 264 -9.52 10.52 5.66
CA SER A 264 -10.85 10.57 6.28
C SER A 264 -11.84 9.56 5.70
N MET A 265 -11.59 9.09 4.48
CA MET A 265 -12.42 8.10 3.78
C MET A 265 -11.86 6.67 3.86
N ALA A 266 -10.69 6.49 4.45
CA ALA A 266 -10.00 5.19 4.54
C ALA A 266 -10.64 4.24 5.56
N SER A 267 -11.97 4.08 5.51
CA SER A 267 -12.69 3.14 6.38
C SER A 267 -12.37 1.70 6.01
N PRO A 268 -12.08 0.83 6.99
CA PRO A 268 -11.75 -0.55 6.74
C PRO A 268 -12.80 -1.31 5.93
N GLY A 269 -12.35 -2.03 4.88
CA GLY A 269 -13.20 -2.91 4.07
C GLY A 269 -14.15 -2.20 3.10
N ARG A 270 -13.99 -0.90 2.87
CA ARG A 270 -14.81 -0.14 1.90
C ARG A 270 -13.92 0.61 0.91
N ASP A 271 -14.28 0.55 -0.37
CA ASP A 271 -13.64 1.36 -1.39
C ASP A 271 -13.94 2.86 -1.19
N VAL A 272 -12.97 3.69 -1.51
CA VAL A 272 -13.07 5.14 -1.41
C VAL A 272 -13.74 5.68 -2.67
N LYS A 273 -14.94 6.23 -2.55
CA LYS A 273 -15.61 6.96 -3.63
C LYS A 273 -15.14 8.42 -3.60
N LEU A 274 -14.16 8.72 -4.43
CA LEU A 274 -13.58 10.06 -4.48
C LEU A 274 -14.48 11.00 -5.30
N SER A 275 -14.81 12.16 -4.72
CA SER A 275 -15.48 13.26 -5.44
C SER A 275 -14.74 14.57 -5.21
N GLU A 276 -14.77 15.44 -6.19
CA GLU A 276 -14.15 16.77 -6.14
C GLU A 276 -14.72 17.64 -5.01
N ASP A 277 -16.03 17.57 -4.79
CA ASP A 277 -16.68 18.34 -3.72
C ASP A 277 -16.17 17.99 -2.32
N ARG A 278 -15.80 16.73 -2.08
CA ARG A 278 -15.20 16.34 -0.80
C ARG A 278 -13.82 16.95 -0.61
N VAL A 279 -13.00 16.96 -1.66
CA VAL A 279 -11.67 17.59 -1.61
C VAL A 279 -11.80 19.09 -1.35
N LYS A 280 -12.76 19.75 -2.03
CA LYS A 280 -13.10 21.16 -1.80
C LYS A 280 -13.56 21.42 -0.36
N GLY A 281 -14.35 20.53 0.22
CA GLY A 281 -14.77 20.62 1.63
C GLY A 281 -13.58 20.64 2.59
N TYR A 282 -12.61 19.77 2.39
CA TYR A 282 -11.41 19.74 3.23
C TYR A 282 -10.43 20.89 2.95
N ARG A 283 -10.42 21.47 1.74
CA ARG A 283 -9.73 22.75 1.52
C ARG A 283 -10.27 23.86 2.43
N ASN A 284 -11.58 23.90 2.65
CA ASN A 284 -12.18 24.86 3.57
C ASN A 284 -11.71 24.64 5.02
N PHE A 285 -11.47 23.38 5.40
CA PHE A 285 -10.88 23.05 6.69
C PHE A 285 -9.47 23.63 6.82
N LEU A 286 -8.62 23.50 5.80
CA LEU A 286 -7.29 24.10 5.79
C LEU A 286 -7.35 25.62 5.92
N ASN A 287 -8.26 26.28 5.20
CA ASN A 287 -8.49 27.72 5.32
C ASN A 287 -8.94 28.11 6.73
N LYS A 288 -9.75 27.27 7.40
CA LYS A 288 -10.17 27.52 8.78
C LYS A 288 -8.99 27.53 9.75
N ILE A 289 -8.04 26.58 9.58
CA ILE A 289 -6.81 26.51 10.38
C ILE A 289 -5.92 27.74 10.15
N TRP A 290 -5.76 28.13 8.90
CA TRP A 290 -5.01 29.34 8.54
C TRP A 290 -5.61 30.60 9.15
N ASN A 291 -6.92 30.74 9.08
CA ASN A 291 -7.64 31.86 9.68
C ASN A 291 -7.56 31.87 11.21
N ALA A 292 -7.57 30.68 11.84
CA ALA A 292 -7.34 30.57 13.28
C ALA A 292 -5.95 31.06 13.67
N ASN A 293 -4.91 30.72 12.90
CA ASN A 293 -3.55 31.27 13.06
C ASN A 293 -3.53 32.80 12.99
N ASN A 294 -4.17 33.35 11.96
CA ASN A 294 -4.25 34.80 11.79
C ASN A 294 -4.96 35.50 12.97
N PHE A 295 -6.06 34.91 13.43
CA PHE A 295 -6.79 35.43 14.61
C PHE A 295 -5.91 35.45 15.86
N LEU A 296 -5.18 34.35 16.13
CA LEU A 296 -4.29 34.29 17.30
C LEU A 296 -3.14 35.29 17.20
N SER A 297 -2.53 35.42 16.03
CA SER A 297 -1.45 36.40 15.79
C SER A 297 -1.93 37.84 15.99
N GLN A 298 -3.10 38.20 15.44
CA GLN A 298 -3.72 39.52 15.63
C GLN A 298 -4.03 39.83 17.08
N ASN A 299 -4.38 38.83 17.88
CA ASN A 299 -4.66 38.95 19.30
C ASN A 299 -3.39 38.82 20.18
N LYS A 300 -2.20 38.92 19.59
CA LYS A 300 -0.91 38.90 20.28
C LYS A 300 -0.66 37.62 21.10
N CYS A 301 -1.13 36.47 20.62
CA CYS A 301 -0.70 35.21 21.17
C CYS A 301 0.76 34.99 20.77
N ASP A 302 1.63 34.83 21.76
CA ASP A 302 3.06 34.67 21.54
C ASP A 302 3.38 33.19 21.25
N PHE A 303 3.99 32.97 20.10
CA PHE A 303 4.42 31.63 19.65
C PHE A 303 5.92 31.37 19.88
N GLY A 304 6.70 32.38 20.28
CA GLY A 304 8.16 32.25 20.41
C GLY A 304 8.64 31.43 21.61
N ASP A 305 7.88 31.36 22.70
CA ASP A 305 8.18 30.54 23.90
C ASP A 305 6.92 29.88 24.44
N VAL A 306 6.36 28.99 23.64
CA VAL A 306 5.12 28.28 23.99
C VAL A 306 5.42 27.18 25.00
N LYS A 307 5.03 27.40 26.26
CA LYS A 307 5.10 26.44 27.35
C LYS A 307 3.71 25.87 27.68
N LYS A 308 3.71 24.68 28.26
CA LYS A 308 2.48 24.10 28.81
C LYS A 308 1.97 25.03 29.92
N PRO A 309 0.71 25.49 29.83
CA PRO A 309 0.16 26.39 30.84
C PRO A 309 -0.03 25.68 32.19
N GLU A 310 0.29 26.36 33.27
CA GLU A 310 0.14 25.90 34.65
C GLU A 310 -0.82 26.80 35.43
N ASN A 311 -1.42 26.28 36.52
CA ASN A 311 -2.29 27.05 37.43
C ASN A 311 -3.47 27.78 36.75
N ILE A 312 -4.13 27.09 35.83
CA ILE A 312 -5.23 27.62 35.02
C ILE A 312 -6.42 27.99 35.89
N LYS A 313 -6.91 29.22 35.74
CA LYS A 313 -8.09 29.77 36.46
C LYS A 313 -9.32 29.77 35.58
N LEU A 314 -9.18 30.22 34.30
CA LEU A 314 -10.29 30.36 33.36
C LEU A 314 -10.94 29.03 33.01
N THR A 315 -12.25 28.96 33.16
CA THR A 315 -13.03 27.73 32.87
C THR A 315 -12.90 27.30 31.41
N ILE A 316 -12.90 28.27 30.47
CA ILE A 316 -12.75 27.97 29.04
C ILE A 316 -11.38 27.34 28.70
N ASN A 317 -10.33 27.78 29.41
CA ASN A 317 -8.98 27.26 29.27
C ASN A 317 -8.89 25.81 29.83
N LYS A 318 -9.48 25.58 31.02
CA LYS A 318 -9.59 24.23 31.59
C LYS A 318 -10.32 23.28 30.65
N TRP A 319 -11.43 23.72 30.08
CA TRP A 319 -12.22 22.95 29.16
C TRP A 319 -11.44 22.56 27.88
N ILE A 320 -10.85 23.53 27.18
CA ILE A 320 -10.15 23.23 25.92
C ILE A 320 -8.90 22.37 26.14
N LEU A 321 -8.19 22.52 27.26
CA LEU A 321 -7.06 21.66 27.62
C LEU A 321 -7.51 20.23 27.92
N SER A 322 -8.67 20.05 28.58
CA SER A 322 -9.25 18.71 28.81
C SER A 322 -9.63 18.04 27.48
N GLU A 323 -10.30 18.78 26.59
CA GLU A 323 -10.63 18.27 25.25
C GLU A 323 -9.38 17.94 24.44
N LEU A 324 -8.32 18.74 24.51
CA LEU A 324 -7.04 18.47 23.85
C LEU A 324 -6.44 17.14 24.31
N VAL A 325 -6.40 16.88 25.62
CA VAL A 325 -5.88 15.60 26.17
C VAL A 325 -6.67 14.41 25.65
N LYS A 326 -7.99 14.53 25.63
CA LYS A 326 -8.87 13.48 25.10
C LYS A 326 -8.59 13.19 23.62
N VAL A 327 -8.55 14.25 22.82
CA VAL A 327 -8.27 14.16 21.36
C VAL A 327 -6.91 13.53 21.09
N LYS A 328 -5.88 13.88 21.86
CA LYS A 328 -4.54 13.27 21.75
C LYS A 328 -4.59 11.76 21.98
N ASN A 329 -5.20 11.33 23.07
CA ASN A 329 -5.32 9.92 23.42
C ASN A 329 -6.14 9.13 22.37
N ASP A 330 -7.28 9.69 21.96
CA ASP A 330 -8.17 9.04 21.01
C ASP A 330 -7.52 8.94 19.59
N THR A 331 -6.80 9.99 19.19
CA THR A 331 -6.04 10.01 17.93
C THR A 331 -4.91 8.99 17.96
N GLU A 332 -4.12 8.94 19.02
CA GLU A 332 -3.03 7.98 19.18
C GLU A 332 -3.54 6.52 19.14
N ASN A 333 -4.63 6.24 19.85
CA ASN A 333 -5.26 4.93 19.84
C ASN A 333 -5.78 4.57 18.44
N SER A 334 -6.38 5.51 17.72
CA SER A 334 -6.84 5.28 16.36
C SER A 334 -5.67 5.02 15.40
N LEU A 335 -4.57 5.77 15.50
CA LEU A 335 -3.37 5.56 14.68
C LEU A 335 -2.70 4.21 14.97
N LYS A 336 -2.59 3.80 16.24
CA LYS A 336 -2.05 2.48 16.63
C LYS A 336 -2.84 1.31 16.05
N ASN A 337 -4.14 1.51 15.82
CA ASN A 337 -5.05 0.53 15.22
C ASN A 337 -5.27 0.73 13.71
N TYR A 338 -4.49 1.59 13.06
CA TYR A 338 -4.63 1.92 11.62
C TYR A 338 -6.02 2.45 11.23
N ARG A 339 -6.73 3.10 12.17
CA ARG A 339 -8.02 3.73 11.95
C ARG A 339 -7.83 5.19 11.58
N PHE A 340 -7.27 5.44 10.40
CA PHE A 340 -7.01 6.79 9.89
C PHE A 340 -8.28 7.61 9.71
N ASP A 341 -9.39 6.95 9.36
CA ASP A 341 -10.71 7.54 9.26
C ASP A 341 -11.22 8.09 10.59
N GLU A 342 -11.07 7.33 11.67
CA GLU A 342 -11.44 7.76 13.03
C GLU A 342 -10.54 8.88 13.52
N ALA A 343 -9.21 8.72 13.36
CA ALA A 343 -8.25 9.75 13.72
C ALA A 343 -8.56 11.09 13.02
N SER A 344 -8.80 11.06 11.71
CA SER A 344 -9.17 12.26 10.93
C SER A 344 -10.45 12.91 11.44
N LYS A 345 -11.47 12.10 11.77
CA LYS A 345 -12.74 12.58 12.29
C LYS A 345 -12.59 13.24 13.67
N ILE A 346 -11.86 12.62 14.58
CA ILE A 346 -11.58 13.13 15.93
C ILE A 346 -10.89 14.49 15.84
N ILE A 347 -9.82 14.58 15.03
CA ILE A 347 -9.06 15.82 14.84
C ILE A 347 -9.95 16.91 14.22
N TYR A 348 -10.69 16.57 13.16
CA TYR A 348 -11.58 17.53 12.49
C TYR A 348 -12.62 18.11 13.46
N GLN A 349 -13.29 17.26 14.25
CA GLN A 349 -14.29 17.67 15.24
C GLN A 349 -13.72 18.62 16.28
N PHE A 350 -12.55 18.28 16.79
CA PHE A 350 -11.88 19.12 17.78
C PHE A 350 -11.47 20.47 17.20
N VAL A 351 -10.75 20.46 16.06
CA VAL A 351 -10.21 21.70 15.48
C VAL A 351 -11.33 22.61 14.96
N TRP A 352 -12.27 22.05 14.21
CA TRP A 352 -13.34 22.87 13.63
C TRP A 352 -14.30 23.35 14.69
N HIS A 353 -14.89 22.43 15.47
CA HIS A 353 -15.99 22.77 16.36
C HIS A 353 -15.50 23.22 17.74
N SER A 354 -14.73 22.40 18.46
CA SER A 354 -14.34 22.76 19.82
C SER A 354 -13.41 23.98 19.86
N PHE A 355 -12.35 23.97 19.03
CA PHE A 355 -11.37 25.04 19.03
C PHE A 355 -11.85 26.27 18.26
N CYS A 356 -12.17 26.15 16.96
CA CYS A 356 -12.49 27.32 16.14
C CYS A 356 -13.87 27.91 16.42
N ASP A 357 -14.92 27.08 16.48
CA ASP A 357 -16.30 27.58 16.59
C ASP A 357 -16.65 27.97 18.03
N TRP A 358 -16.09 27.30 19.04
CA TRP A 358 -16.42 27.61 20.45
C TRP A 358 -15.30 28.34 21.16
N TYR A 359 -14.11 27.75 21.26
CA TYR A 359 -13.06 28.31 22.10
C TYR A 359 -12.61 29.71 21.62
N LEU A 360 -12.32 29.86 20.31
CA LEU A 360 -11.90 31.16 19.77
C LEU A 360 -13.03 32.21 19.84
N GLU A 361 -14.30 31.81 19.68
CA GLU A 361 -15.42 32.75 19.82
C GLU A 361 -15.61 33.19 21.27
N LEU A 362 -15.59 32.27 22.22
CA LEU A 362 -15.69 32.58 23.65
C LEU A 362 -14.47 33.41 24.15
N SER A 363 -13.30 33.19 23.59
CA SER A 363 -12.09 33.91 23.93
C SER A 363 -12.18 35.41 23.65
N LYS A 364 -13.01 35.84 22.67
CA LYS A 364 -13.22 37.26 22.36
C LYS A 364 -13.76 38.05 23.55
N THR A 365 -14.60 37.43 24.38
CA THR A 365 -15.12 38.07 25.59
C THR A 365 -14.01 38.38 26.59
N VAL A 366 -13.07 37.45 26.80
CA VAL A 366 -11.93 37.64 27.69
C VAL A 366 -10.93 38.63 27.11
N LEU A 367 -10.65 38.58 25.81
CA LEU A 367 -9.72 39.47 25.11
C LEU A 367 -10.19 40.93 25.13
N ASN A 368 -11.51 41.16 25.22
CA ASN A 368 -12.12 42.50 25.33
C ASN A 368 -12.35 42.95 26.80
N SER A 369 -11.95 42.15 27.78
CA SER A 369 -12.04 42.52 29.20
C SER A 369 -10.87 43.45 29.65
N GLU A 370 -11.00 44.02 30.82
CA GLU A 370 -9.94 44.84 31.42
C GLU A 370 -8.97 44.03 32.32
N ASN A 371 -9.19 42.72 32.47
CA ASN A 371 -8.37 41.86 33.31
C ASN A 371 -7.13 41.33 32.57
N GLU A 372 -6.01 42.00 32.74
CA GLU A 372 -4.74 41.63 32.07
C GLU A 372 -4.23 40.23 32.46
N GLU A 373 -4.51 39.73 33.68
CA GLU A 373 -4.12 38.35 34.07
C GLU A 373 -4.90 37.31 33.27
N ASP A 374 -6.20 37.49 33.12
CA ASP A 374 -7.06 36.60 32.36
C ASP A 374 -6.70 36.62 30.88
N ILE A 375 -6.43 37.79 30.31
CA ILE A 375 -5.97 37.97 28.92
C ILE A 375 -4.64 37.22 28.69
N LYS A 376 -3.69 37.37 29.64
CA LYS A 376 -2.40 36.68 29.55
C LYS A 376 -2.55 35.17 29.62
N GLU A 377 -3.34 34.64 30.57
CA GLU A 377 -3.62 33.21 30.68
C GLU A 377 -4.24 32.69 29.41
N LEU A 378 -5.25 33.42 28.87
CA LEU A 378 -5.92 33.01 27.61
C LEU A 378 -4.93 32.93 26.44
N ARG A 379 -4.11 33.98 26.24
CA ARG A 379 -3.11 34.03 25.15
C ARG A 379 -2.13 32.86 25.23
N GLN A 380 -1.59 32.58 26.41
CA GLN A 380 -0.67 31.44 26.61
C GLN A 380 -1.33 30.11 26.36
N THR A 381 -2.55 29.91 26.85
CA THR A 381 -3.31 28.67 26.61
C THR A 381 -3.65 28.49 25.14
N SER A 382 -4.09 29.57 24.47
CA SER A 382 -4.42 29.53 23.03
C SER A 382 -3.21 29.17 22.17
N ALA A 383 -2.06 29.79 22.45
CA ALA A 383 -0.82 29.48 21.73
C ALA A 383 -0.38 28.02 21.95
N TYR A 384 -0.47 27.53 23.17
CA TYR A 384 -0.15 26.15 23.49
C TYR A 384 -1.09 25.15 22.77
N VAL A 385 -2.40 25.33 22.87
CA VAL A 385 -3.37 24.44 22.23
C VAL A 385 -3.19 24.46 20.73
N PHE A 386 -2.95 25.62 20.12
CA PHE A 386 -2.74 25.71 18.67
C PHE A 386 -1.44 25.03 18.21
N LYS A 387 -0.34 25.17 18.96
CA LYS A 387 0.90 24.43 18.74
C LYS A 387 0.66 22.92 18.73
N GLU A 388 -0.08 22.42 19.73
CA GLU A 388 -0.41 21.03 19.85
C GLU A 388 -1.32 20.53 18.70
N ILE A 389 -2.26 21.39 18.25
CA ILE A 389 -3.08 21.12 17.04
C ILE A 389 -2.20 20.92 15.81
N LEU A 390 -1.18 21.77 15.61
CA LEU A 390 -0.27 21.65 14.47
C LEU A 390 0.49 20.31 14.51
N ILE A 391 0.96 19.88 15.68
CA ILE A 391 1.66 18.60 15.86
C ILE A 391 0.75 17.42 15.52
N ILE A 392 -0.49 17.43 16.01
CA ILE A 392 -1.46 16.34 15.76
C ILE A 392 -1.86 16.29 14.28
N LEU A 393 -2.00 17.43 13.62
CA LEU A 393 -2.41 17.53 12.22
C LEU A 393 -1.28 17.23 11.23
N HIS A 394 -0.03 17.42 11.62
CA HIS A 394 1.10 17.34 10.70
C HIS A 394 1.19 16.01 9.89
N PRO A 395 0.97 14.81 10.46
CA PRO A 395 0.96 13.58 9.68
C PRO A 395 -0.11 13.54 8.58
N PHE A 396 -1.18 14.30 8.72
CA PHE A 396 -2.32 14.34 7.80
C PHE A 396 -2.16 15.44 6.74
N ILE A 397 -1.77 16.64 7.16
CA ILE A 397 -1.69 17.86 6.34
C ILE A 397 -0.33 18.57 6.55
N PRO A 398 0.78 17.96 6.10
CA PRO A 398 2.12 18.39 6.44
C PRO A 398 2.49 19.79 5.91
N PHE A 399 1.98 20.19 4.75
CA PHE A 399 2.43 21.41 4.10
C PHE A 399 1.92 22.67 4.80
N VAL A 400 0.62 22.77 5.05
CA VAL A 400 0.04 23.95 5.73
C VAL A 400 0.49 24.05 7.20
N THR A 401 0.65 22.93 7.88
CA THR A 401 1.10 22.91 9.27
C THR A 401 2.56 23.30 9.40
N GLU A 402 3.44 22.84 8.49
CA GLU A 402 4.84 23.27 8.44
C GLU A 402 4.96 24.76 8.14
N GLU A 403 4.21 25.26 7.16
CA GLU A 403 4.22 26.69 6.81
C GLU A 403 3.81 27.58 7.99
N ILE A 404 2.75 27.19 8.71
CA ILE A 404 2.32 27.91 9.93
C ILE A 404 3.38 27.82 11.03
N TRP A 405 4.01 26.64 11.20
CA TRP A 405 5.05 26.42 12.19
C TRP A 405 6.25 27.34 11.98
N LEU A 406 6.75 27.41 10.75
CA LEU A 406 7.89 28.26 10.39
C LEU A 406 7.56 29.75 10.50
N ASN A 407 6.38 30.16 10.02
CA ASN A 407 5.94 31.56 10.06
C ASN A 407 5.79 32.07 11.50
N ASN A 408 5.36 31.22 12.42
CA ASN A 408 5.21 31.57 13.85
C ASN A 408 6.50 31.38 14.65
N LYS A 409 7.60 30.94 14.03
CA LYS A 409 8.88 30.66 14.70
C LYS A 409 8.70 29.75 15.93
N LEU A 410 7.88 28.71 15.79
CA LEU A 410 7.63 27.73 16.84
C LEU A 410 8.83 26.80 17.10
N ASP A 411 9.81 26.83 16.24
CA ASP A 411 11.14 26.31 16.41
C ASP A 411 12.02 27.31 17.21
N LYS A 412 12.73 26.85 18.21
CA LYS A 412 13.53 27.70 19.09
C LYS A 412 14.67 28.43 18.39
N ASP A 413 15.16 27.95 17.24
CA ASP A 413 16.36 28.45 16.55
C ASP A 413 16.19 28.61 15.03
N GLY A 414 14.97 28.52 14.48
CA GLY A 414 14.72 28.54 13.02
C GLY A 414 15.30 27.34 12.27
N LYS A 415 15.54 26.22 12.97
CA LYS A 415 16.20 25.02 12.43
C LYS A 415 15.39 23.74 12.56
N ASP A 416 14.35 23.74 13.39
CA ASP A 416 13.59 22.55 13.70
C ASP A 416 12.26 22.53 12.94
N TYR A 417 12.18 21.67 11.93
CA TYR A 417 10.94 21.39 11.23
C TYR A 417 9.92 20.73 12.17
N LEU A 418 8.62 20.99 11.95
CA LEU A 418 7.52 20.40 12.71
C LEU A 418 7.56 18.87 12.71
N MET A 419 8.03 18.26 11.61
CA MET A 419 8.20 16.81 11.52
C MET A 419 9.15 16.22 12.58
N HIS A 420 10.02 17.02 13.18
CA HIS A 420 10.93 16.61 14.25
C HIS A 420 10.38 16.92 15.66
N ALA A 421 9.22 17.57 15.75
CA ALA A 421 8.58 17.83 17.03
C ALA A 421 8.21 16.52 17.74
N ASN A 422 8.43 16.48 19.04
CA ASN A 422 8.04 15.31 19.83
C ASN A 422 6.53 15.10 19.76
N TRP A 423 6.12 13.87 19.42
CA TRP A 423 4.74 13.46 19.59
C TRP A 423 4.40 13.46 21.07
N LEU A 424 3.31 14.06 21.35
CA LEU A 424 2.88 14.46 22.68
C LEU A 424 2.83 13.30 23.67
N GLU A 425 3.57 13.38 24.77
CA GLU A 425 3.34 12.50 25.91
C GLU A 425 1.93 12.75 26.49
N ALA A 426 1.16 11.67 26.63
CA ALA A 426 -0.15 11.72 27.25
C ALA A 426 0.00 12.04 28.74
N VAL A 427 -0.09 13.30 29.10
CA VAL A 427 -0.08 13.71 30.50
C VAL A 427 -1.49 13.58 31.06
N SER A 428 -1.69 12.66 32.00
CA SER A 428 -2.95 12.53 32.69
C SER A 428 -3.18 13.76 33.59
N TYR A 429 -4.18 14.55 33.25
CA TYR A 429 -4.72 15.57 34.19
C TYR A 429 -5.65 14.87 35.18
N THR A 430 -5.07 14.10 36.09
CA THR A 430 -5.82 13.37 37.15
C THR A 430 -6.59 14.29 38.08
N HIS A 431 -6.29 15.58 38.12
CA HIS A 431 -6.94 16.56 38.97
C HIS A 431 -8.26 17.15 38.43
N LEU A 432 -8.62 16.92 37.17
CA LEU A 432 -9.86 17.46 36.59
C LEU A 432 -11.06 16.52 36.67
N ARG A 433 -10.89 15.23 37.07
CA ARG A 433 -11.96 14.24 37.19
C ARG A 433 -12.80 14.33 38.46
N ALA A 434 -12.51 15.26 39.38
CA ALA A 434 -13.12 15.29 40.71
C ALA A 434 -14.53 15.92 40.79
N HIS A 435 -15.13 16.38 39.67
CA HIS A 435 -16.42 17.09 39.73
C HIS A 435 -17.58 16.50 38.88
N GLU A 436 -17.42 15.34 38.25
CA GLU A 436 -18.51 14.74 37.43
C GLU A 436 -19.31 13.62 38.10
N THR A 437 -19.15 13.34 39.37
CA THR A 437 -19.99 12.36 40.04
C THR A 437 -20.58 12.94 41.32
N ARG A 438 -21.70 13.63 41.19
CA ARG A 438 -22.81 13.69 42.18
C ARG A 438 -23.93 14.56 41.64
N SER A 439 -24.89 13.94 41.02
CA SER A 439 -26.29 14.33 41.10
C SER A 439 -27.08 13.02 41.30
N ASP A 440 -27.63 12.93 42.48
CA ASP A 440 -28.66 11.96 42.83
C ASP A 440 -29.90 12.14 41.95
#